data_f8852586abd6bf243486172fb40f25e9
#
_entry.id   f8852586abd6bf243486172fb40f25e9
#
_cell.length_a   1.000
_cell.length_b   1.000
_cell.length_c   1.000
_cell.angle_alpha   90.00
_cell.angle_beta   90.00
_cell.angle_gamma   90.00
#
_symmetry.space_group_name_H-M   'P 1'
#
loop_
_entity.id
_entity.type
_entity.pdbx_description
1 polymer ?
#
loop_
_entity_poly.entity_id
_entity_poly.type
_entity_poly.pdbx_seq_one_letter_code
_entity_poly.pdbx_strand_id
1 'polypeptide(L)'
;MDPTLPSRRWILVSAAGLLLRAQDIEFVCPMDRDVRSRFPGSCPRCGMKLVAGLPMPVEYPMDFRADPPSLPAGREVTLAFRVLDPGTGRPITRFEIIHEKLFHLFLVSQDLEYFSHEHPALGRDGWFRLKTRLPKPGVYRLLADFDPTGGTPQLAARTFSTAGWSAPLAGSIAHPPQDLTPQRGTNVNVSLTLDPEIPIAGKKTMLVFQVAPADGLQQFIGAWAHLLAVSNDLIDTIHSHPFLADGGPQMQFNLFFPRAVPYRIWLQLQRDGVVNTVSFTLHANAL
;
A
#
# COMPACT_ATOMS: atom_id res chain seq x y z
N MET A 1 66.68 53.19 33.44
CA MET A 1 65.27 53.56 33.62
C MET A 1 64.47 52.77 32.60
N ASP A 2 63.91 51.74 33.08
CA ASP A 2 63.03 50.85 32.36
C ASP A 2 61.64 51.43 32.20
N PRO A 3 60.93 51.12 31.14
CA PRO A 3 59.69 50.45 31.43
C PRO A 3 59.37 49.25 30.50
N THR A 4 58.97 48.22 31.14
CA THR A 4 58.40 46.96 30.74
C THR A 4 57.21 47.05 29.76
N LEU A 5 57.31 46.27 28.67
CA LEU A 5 56.21 46.00 27.76
C LEU A 5 55.44 44.75 28.24
N PRO A 6 54.09 44.75 28.22
CA PRO A 6 53.32 43.55 28.57
C PRO A 6 53.24 42.57 27.43
N SER A 7 53.47 41.31 27.76
CA SER A 7 53.34 40.15 26.86
C SER A 7 51.93 39.95 26.32
N ARG A 8 51.76 39.92 25.00
CA ARG A 8 50.53 39.52 24.32
C ARG A 8 50.39 37.99 24.42
N ARG A 9 49.51 37.53 25.31
CA ARG A 9 48.99 36.16 25.28
C ARG A 9 48.05 36.04 24.12
N TRP A 10 48.41 35.26 23.11
CA TRP A 10 47.50 34.80 22.05
C TRP A 10 46.63 33.71 22.65
N ILE A 11 45.35 34.01 22.77
CA ILE A 11 44.32 32.98 23.07
C ILE A 11 43.98 32.34 21.72
N LEU A 12 44.49 31.10 21.55
CA LEU A 12 44.02 30.22 20.47
C LEU A 12 42.61 29.74 20.83
N VAL A 13 41.62 30.40 20.25
CA VAL A 13 40.24 29.89 20.25
C VAL A 13 40.21 28.73 19.25
N SER A 14 40.28 27.51 19.76
CA SER A 14 40.00 26.31 18.96
C SER A 14 38.54 26.33 18.58
N ALA A 15 38.23 26.73 17.37
CA ALA A 15 36.93 26.51 16.76
C ALA A 15 36.80 25.00 16.50
N ALA A 16 36.29 24.26 17.52
CA ALA A 16 35.77 22.94 17.30
C ALA A 16 34.53 23.05 16.42
N GLY A 17 34.74 22.93 15.11
CA GLY A 17 33.66 22.83 14.16
C GLY A 17 32.83 21.61 14.51
N LEU A 18 31.62 21.80 15.04
CA LEU A 18 30.60 20.79 15.02
C LEU A 18 30.33 20.47 13.54
N LEU A 19 30.95 19.42 13.04
CA LEU A 19 30.50 18.74 11.84
C LEU A 19 29.14 18.12 12.19
N LEU A 20 28.07 18.88 12.03
CA LEU A 20 26.74 18.32 11.87
C LEU A 20 26.85 17.39 10.64
N ARG A 21 26.96 16.07 10.91
CA ARG A 21 26.73 15.09 9.85
C ARG A 21 25.34 15.38 9.33
N ALA A 22 25.27 15.85 8.09
CA ALA A 22 24.02 15.82 7.36
C ALA A 22 23.51 14.38 7.48
N GLN A 23 22.39 14.18 8.17
CA GLN A 23 21.74 12.87 8.19
C GLN A 23 21.45 12.58 6.72
N ASP A 24 21.94 11.45 6.23
CA ASP A 24 21.68 11.02 4.86
C ASP A 24 20.16 10.83 4.75
N ILE A 25 19.48 11.81 4.17
CA ILE A 25 18.04 11.73 3.92
C ILE A 25 17.86 10.63 2.87
N GLU A 26 17.19 9.57 3.24
CA GLU A 26 16.77 8.53 2.32
C GLU A 26 15.41 8.90 1.74
N PHE A 27 15.24 8.72 0.43
CA PHE A 27 13.96 8.92 -0.26
C PHE A 27 13.34 7.55 -0.52
N VAL A 28 12.06 7.38 -0.19
CA VAL A 28 11.32 6.13 -0.32
C VAL A 28 10.11 6.31 -1.22
N CYS A 29 9.73 5.26 -1.95
CA CYS A 29 8.48 5.26 -2.70
C CYS A 29 7.30 5.08 -1.75
N PRO A 30 6.26 5.93 -1.79
CA PRO A 30 5.07 5.76 -0.96
C PRO A 30 4.35 4.42 -1.20
N MET A 31 4.47 3.86 -2.41
CA MET A 31 3.82 2.62 -2.81
C MET A 31 4.73 1.40 -2.68
N ASP A 32 5.94 1.48 -3.24
CA ASP A 32 6.93 0.40 -3.27
C ASP A 32 7.96 0.67 -2.19
N ARG A 33 7.69 0.35 -0.96
CA ARG A 33 8.46 0.73 0.25
C ARG A 33 9.89 0.21 0.27
N ASP A 34 10.17 -0.81 -0.52
CA ASP A 34 11.51 -1.34 -0.76
C ASP A 34 12.31 -0.52 -1.78
N VAL A 35 11.66 0.36 -2.54
CA VAL A 35 12.33 1.29 -3.46
C VAL A 35 12.81 2.51 -2.69
N ARG A 36 14.14 2.58 -2.55
CA ARG A 36 14.85 3.63 -1.80
C ARG A 36 15.90 4.29 -2.66
N SER A 37 16.16 5.57 -2.41
CA SER A 37 17.17 6.36 -3.11
C SER A 37 17.80 7.37 -2.15
N ARG A 38 19.07 7.69 -2.37
CA ARG A 38 19.75 8.81 -1.70
C ARG A 38 19.43 10.17 -2.32
N PHE A 39 18.71 10.16 -3.44
CA PHE A 39 18.38 11.37 -4.19
C PHE A 39 16.86 11.45 -4.41
N PRO A 40 16.29 12.66 -4.45
CA PRO A 40 14.92 12.85 -4.88
C PRO A 40 14.74 12.37 -6.33
N GLY A 41 13.55 11.89 -6.67
CA GLY A 41 13.27 11.38 -8.01
C GLY A 41 11.90 10.72 -8.07
N SER A 42 11.71 9.86 -9.08
CA SER A 42 10.51 9.06 -9.25
C SER A 42 10.83 7.58 -9.07
N CYS A 43 9.86 6.85 -8.55
CA CYS A 43 9.95 5.40 -8.38
C CYS A 43 10.07 4.72 -9.75
N PRO A 44 11.10 3.89 -9.99
CA PRO A 44 11.26 3.19 -11.27
C PRO A 44 10.21 2.09 -11.50
N ARG A 45 9.42 1.78 -10.47
CA ARG A 45 8.42 0.72 -10.49
C ARG A 45 7.03 1.26 -10.79
N CYS A 46 6.58 2.27 -10.03
CA CYS A 46 5.23 2.82 -10.14
C CYS A 46 5.17 4.27 -10.67
N GLY A 47 6.32 4.93 -10.88
CA GLY A 47 6.38 6.31 -11.38
C GLY A 47 6.14 7.40 -10.34
N MET A 48 5.66 7.08 -9.14
CA MET A 48 5.38 8.06 -8.10
C MET A 48 6.64 8.79 -7.63
N LYS A 49 6.48 10.05 -7.22
CA LYS A 49 7.56 10.83 -6.63
C LYS A 49 8.04 10.19 -5.33
N LEU A 50 9.35 10.01 -5.21
CA LEU A 50 9.95 9.57 -3.96
C LEU A 50 9.84 10.68 -2.92
N VAL A 51 9.46 10.32 -1.70
CA VAL A 51 9.34 11.24 -0.56
C VAL A 51 10.49 11.03 0.41
N ALA A 52 10.89 12.08 1.14
CA ALA A 52 11.91 11.97 2.17
C ALA A 52 11.41 11.01 3.26
N GLY A 53 12.18 9.96 3.52
CA GLY A 53 11.87 8.94 4.53
C GLY A 53 12.84 9.01 5.70
N LEU A 54 12.56 8.24 6.75
CA LEU A 54 13.50 8.03 7.84
C LEU A 54 14.61 7.07 7.39
N PRO A 55 15.84 7.20 7.93
CA PRO A 55 16.97 6.33 7.59
C PRO A 55 16.72 4.84 7.87
N MET A 56 15.88 4.54 8.85
CA MET A 56 15.46 3.19 9.23
C MET A 56 13.94 3.08 9.11
N PRO A 57 13.40 1.99 8.54
CA PRO A 57 11.99 1.75 8.55
C PRO A 57 11.52 1.56 10.00
N VAL A 58 10.55 2.37 10.41
CA VAL A 58 9.92 2.29 11.73
C VAL A 58 8.52 1.78 11.52
N GLU A 59 8.18 0.66 12.16
CA GLU A 59 6.83 0.13 12.15
C GLU A 59 5.96 0.90 13.14
N TYR A 60 4.80 1.33 12.68
CA TYR A 60 3.80 2.01 13.49
C TYR A 60 2.75 0.99 13.95
N PRO A 61 2.67 0.71 15.26
CA PRO A 61 1.66 -0.21 15.78
C PRO A 61 0.25 0.28 15.45
N MET A 62 -0.64 -0.64 15.12
CA MET A 62 -2.03 -0.34 14.82
C MET A 62 -2.96 -1.12 15.77
N ASP A 63 -3.72 -0.37 16.58
CA ASP A 63 -4.83 -0.92 17.34
C ASP A 63 -5.99 -1.23 16.40
N PHE A 64 -6.68 -2.33 16.67
CA PHE A 64 -7.86 -2.75 15.94
C PHE A 64 -8.99 -3.08 16.92
N ARG A 65 -10.20 -2.63 16.60
CA ARG A 65 -11.44 -2.97 17.31
C ARG A 65 -12.54 -3.28 16.29
N ALA A 66 -13.47 -4.09 16.73
CA ALA A 66 -14.67 -4.41 15.95
C ALA A 66 -15.91 -4.27 16.84
N ASP A 67 -17.00 -3.80 16.25
CA ASP A 67 -18.31 -3.74 16.90
C ASP A 67 -19.36 -4.31 15.96
N PRO A 68 -20.04 -5.40 16.34
CA PRO A 68 -19.78 -6.21 17.55
C PRO A 68 -18.44 -6.97 17.48
N PRO A 69 -17.79 -7.26 18.63
CA PRO A 69 -16.47 -7.91 18.66
C PRO A 69 -16.43 -9.29 18.00
N SER A 70 -17.55 -9.99 17.96
CA SER A 70 -17.67 -11.32 17.35
C SER A 70 -17.62 -11.31 15.81
N LEU A 71 -17.73 -10.14 15.17
CA LEU A 71 -17.71 -9.98 13.70
C LEU A 71 -18.67 -10.97 12.99
N PRO A 72 -19.98 -10.87 13.18
CA PRO A 72 -20.93 -11.77 12.52
C PRO A 72 -20.91 -11.56 11.00
N ALA A 73 -20.76 -12.64 10.24
CA ALA A 73 -20.85 -12.59 8.78
C ALA A 73 -22.27 -12.19 8.34
N GLY A 74 -22.36 -11.51 7.18
CA GLY A 74 -23.63 -11.10 6.57
C GLY A 74 -24.34 -9.95 7.30
N ARG A 75 -23.79 -9.41 8.36
CA ARG A 75 -24.33 -8.26 9.11
C ARG A 75 -23.40 -7.06 9.03
N GLU A 76 -23.97 -5.86 9.25
CA GLU A 76 -23.16 -4.65 9.38
C GLU A 76 -22.30 -4.74 10.64
N VAL A 77 -21.02 -4.42 10.49
CA VAL A 77 -20.04 -4.33 11.56
C VAL A 77 -19.26 -3.02 11.41
N THR A 78 -18.80 -2.47 12.51
CA THR A 78 -17.89 -1.32 12.51
C THR A 78 -16.48 -1.82 12.82
N LEU A 79 -15.55 -1.60 11.89
CA LEU A 79 -14.13 -1.79 12.11
C LEU A 79 -13.51 -0.45 12.49
N ALA A 80 -12.69 -0.44 13.52
CA ALA A 80 -12.01 0.77 13.99
C ALA A 80 -10.51 0.52 14.12
N PHE A 81 -9.72 1.50 13.68
CA PHE A 81 -8.26 1.44 13.63
C PHE A 81 -7.68 2.68 14.26
N ARG A 82 -6.56 2.53 14.95
CA ARG A 82 -5.82 3.64 15.52
C ARG A 82 -4.33 3.36 15.40
N VAL A 83 -3.62 4.28 14.76
CA VAL A 83 -2.17 4.19 14.60
C VAL A 83 -1.51 4.81 15.82
N LEU A 84 -0.47 4.17 16.33
CA LEU A 84 0.29 4.60 17.50
C LEU A 84 1.69 5.02 17.09
N ASP A 85 2.19 6.06 17.73
CA ASP A 85 3.59 6.43 17.64
C ASP A 85 4.46 5.36 18.30
N PRO A 86 5.46 4.82 17.61
CA PRO A 86 6.25 3.69 18.11
C PRO A 86 7.13 4.03 19.32
N GLY A 87 7.51 5.30 19.48
CA GLY A 87 8.35 5.75 20.59
C GLY A 87 7.56 6.08 21.85
N THR A 88 6.33 6.61 21.71
CA THR A 88 5.53 7.12 22.82
C THR A 88 4.29 6.31 23.12
N GLY A 89 3.84 5.45 22.20
CA GLY A 89 2.58 4.71 22.27
C GLY A 89 1.33 5.60 22.19
N ARG A 90 1.48 6.89 21.86
CA ARG A 90 0.35 7.81 21.73
C ARG A 90 -0.30 7.72 20.36
N PRO A 91 -1.61 7.98 20.25
CA PRO A 91 -2.29 8.02 18.96
C PRO A 91 -1.69 9.09 18.04
N ILE A 92 -1.44 8.70 16.79
CA ILE A 92 -1.10 9.62 15.71
C ILE A 92 -2.41 10.12 15.09
N THR A 93 -2.45 11.42 14.79
CA THR A 93 -3.60 12.08 14.18
C THR A 93 -3.24 12.89 12.94
N ARG A 94 -1.96 12.92 12.58
CA ARG A 94 -1.47 13.60 11.38
C ARG A 94 -0.90 12.58 10.41
N PHE A 95 -1.43 12.62 9.18
CA PHE A 95 -1.06 11.73 8.09
C PHE A 95 -0.88 12.56 6.82
N GLU A 96 -0.02 12.11 5.93
CA GLU A 96 0.08 12.65 4.59
C GLU A 96 -1.10 12.19 3.75
N ILE A 97 -1.51 13.02 2.80
CA ILE A 97 -2.56 12.66 1.85
C ILE A 97 -1.88 11.95 0.66
N ILE A 98 -2.19 10.69 0.50
CA ILE A 98 -1.75 9.88 -0.65
C ILE A 98 -2.99 9.53 -1.46
N HIS A 99 -2.99 9.86 -2.75
CA HIS A 99 -4.14 9.63 -3.62
C HIS A 99 -5.46 10.11 -2.99
N GLU A 100 -5.48 11.39 -2.60
CA GLU A 100 -6.64 12.09 -2.03
C GLU A 100 -7.14 11.55 -0.67
N LYS A 101 -6.48 10.57 -0.08
CA LYS A 101 -6.91 9.93 1.17
C LYS A 101 -5.78 9.90 2.21
N LEU A 102 -6.18 9.93 3.48
CA LEU A 102 -5.26 9.75 4.61
C LEU A 102 -4.97 8.26 4.88
N PHE A 103 -5.86 7.38 4.41
CA PHE A 103 -5.83 5.97 4.77
C PHE A 103 -6.54 5.14 3.70
N HIS A 104 -5.82 4.19 3.11
CA HIS A 104 -6.38 3.19 2.20
C HIS A 104 -6.51 1.87 2.95
N LEU A 105 -7.68 1.29 2.91
CA LEU A 105 -7.98 0.05 3.60
C LEU A 105 -8.49 -0.99 2.61
N PHE A 106 -7.80 -2.11 2.56
CA PHE A 106 -8.24 -3.25 1.76
C PHE A 106 -8.69 -4.38 2.68
N LEU A 107 -9.80 -5.01 2.33
CA LEU A 107 -10.29 -6.22 2.96
C LEU A 107 -10.34 -7.33 1.91
N VAL A 108 -9.67 -8.44 2.18
CA VAL A 108 -9.60 -9.60 1.29
C VAL A 108 -9.96 -10.85 2.07
N SER A 109 -10.85 -11.68 1.54
CA SER A 109 -11.15 -12.99 2.11
C SER A 109 -10.06 -14.01 1.75
N GLN A 110 -9.88 -15.02 2.60
CA GLN A 110 -8.85 -16.04 2.40
C GLN A 110 -9.04 -16.88 1.12
N ASP A 111 -10.26 -17.03 0.66
CA ASP A 111 -10.56 -17.70 -0.62
C ASP A 111 -10.34 -16.81 -1.85
N LEU A 112 -9.91 -15.55 -1.64
CA LEU A 112 -9.66 -14.55 -2.69
C LEU A 112 -10.89 -14.22 -3.54
N GLU A 113 -12.11 -14.42 -3.03
CA GLU A 113 -13.34 -14.09 -3.72
C GLU A 113 -13.88 -12.70 -3.33
N TYR A 114 -13.64 -12.28 -2.08
CA TYR A 114 -14.07 -10.98 -1.59
C TYR A 114 -12.92 -9.99 -1.56
N PHE A 115 -13.18 -8.82 -2.10
CA PHE A 115 -12.31 -7.66 -2.10
C PHE A 115 -13.12 -6.40 -1.82
N SER A 116 -12.59 -5.52 -0.98
CA SER A 116 -13.12 -4.18 -0.76
C SER A 116 -11.95 -3.21 -0.61
N HIS A 117 -12.06 -2.03 -1.21
CA HIS A 117 -11.10 -0.93 -1.09
C HIS A 117 -11.83 0.28 -0.53
N GLU A 118 -11.51 0.66 0.70
CA GLU A 118 -12.24 1.60 1.51
C GLU A 118 -11.33 2.71 2.04
N HIS A 119 -11.93 3.84 2.41
CA HIS A 119 -11.21 5.01 2.91
C HIS A 119 -11.87 5.49 4.21
N PRO A 120 -11.58 4.86 5.36
CA PRO A 120 -12.18 5.24 6.63
C PRO A 120 -11.79 6.66 7.03
N ALA A 121 -12.74 7.38 7.59
CA ALA A 121 -12.52 8.75 8.07
C ALA A 121 -11.87 8.75 9.46
N LEU A 122 -10.91 9.66 9.66
CA LEU A 122 -10.29 9.89 10.97
C LEU A 122 -11.22 10.69 11.87
N GLY A 123 -11.59 10.11 13.02
CA GLY A 123 -12.35 10.78 14.06
C GLY A 123 -11.47 11.69 14.92
N ARG A 124 -12.11 12.63 15.65
CA ARG A 124 -11.41 13.54 16.58
C ARG A 124 -10.70 12.81 17.73
N ASP A 125 -11.10 11.58 18.00
CA ASP A 125 -10.52 10.69 19.02
C ASP A 125 -9.35 9.86 18.50
N GLY A 126 -8.88 10.12 17.27
CA GLY A 126 -7.75 9.42 16.65
C GLY A 126 -8.08 8.04 16.09
N TRP A 127 -9.34 7.66 16.01
CA TRP A 127 -9.77 6.41 15.41
C TRP A 127 -10.29 6.60 13.98
N PHE A 128 -9.80 5.82 13.06
CA PHE A 128 -10.44 5.59 11.77
C PHE A 128 -11.57 4.58 11.94
N ARG A 129 -12.70 4.79 11.28
CA ARG A 129 -13.87 3.91 11.38
C ARG A 129 -14.45 3.60 10.02
N LEU A 130 -14.74 2.32 9.81
CA LEU A 130 -15.39 1.80 8.62
C LEU A 130 -16.59 0.95 9.03
N LYS A 131 -17.77 1.30 8.52
CA LYS A 131 -18.92 0.42 8.52
C LYS A 131 -18.86 -0.48 7.28
N THR A 132 -18.89 -1.78 7.49
CA THR A 132 -18.79 -2.74 6.41
C THR A 132 -19.62 -3.98 6.68
N ARG A 133 -19.72 -4.86 5.69
CA ARG A 133 -20.38 -6.16 5.80
C ARG A 133 -19.47 -7.23 5.21
N LEU A 134 -19.05 -8.17 6.03
CA LEU A 134 -18.28 -9.33 5.59
C LEU A 134 -19.26 -10.38 5.06
N PRO A 135 -19.23 -10.74 3.77
CA PRO A 135 -20.34 -11.45 3.14
C PRO A 135 -20.54 -12.87 3.65
N LYS A 136 -19.49 -13.56 4.07
CA LYS A 136 -19.53 -14.97 4.49
C LYS A 136 -18.66 -15.25 5.71
N PRO A 137 -18.92 -16.33 6.46
CA PRO A 137 -17.98 -16.81 7.47
C PRO A 137 -16.63 -17.15 6.85
N GLY A 138 -15.54 -16.75 7.48
CA GLY A 138 -14.20 -16.99 6.94
C GLY A 138 -13.12 -16.20 7.64
N VAL A 139 -11.91 -16.35 7.13
CA VAL A 139 -10.74 -15.53 7.49
C VAL A 139 -10.61 -14.40 6.49
N TYR A 140 -10.30 -13.24 7.03
CA TYR A 140 -10.10 -12.01 6.26
C TYR A 140 -8.75 -11.41 6.60
N ARG A 141 -8.09 -10.88 5.58
CA ARG A 141 -6.89 -10.05 5.70
C ARG A 141 -7.29 -8.61 5.50
N LEU A 142 -6.93 -7.79 6.47
CA LEU A 142 -7.00 -6.35 6.40
C LEU A 142 -5.61 -5.83 6.09
N LEU A 143 -5.54 -4.89 5.17
CA LEU A 143 -4.34 -4.20 4.76
C LEU A 143 -4.61 -2.71 4.89
N ALA A 144 -3.83 -2.02 5.70
CA ALA A 144 -3.93 -0.59 5.93
C ALA A 144 -2.70 0.09 5.37
N ASP A 145 -2.90 0.92 4.34
CA ASP A 145 -1.86 1.71 3.71
C ASP A 145 -2.02 3.17 4.10
N PHE A 146 -1.02 3.72 4.79
CA PHE A 146 -1.05 5.07 5.34
C PHE A 146 0.36 5.63 5.53
N ASP A 147 0.48 6.95 5.55
CA ASP A 147 1.75 7.65 5.70
C ASP A 147 1.66 8.62 6.89
N PRO A 148 2.27 8.29 8.06
CA PRO A 148 2.32 9.19 9.19
C PRO A 148 3.17 10.41 8.86
N THR A 149 2.69 11.63 9.17
CA THR A 149 3.46 12.87 8.92
C THR A 149 4.80 12.82 9.65
N GLY A 150 5.89 12.93 8.88
CA GLY A 150 7.26 12.85 9.37
C GLY A 150 7.74 11.42 9.66
N GLY A 151 6.94 10.43 9.32
CA GLY A 151 7.29 9.00 9.40
C GLY A 151 7.66 8.40 8.06
N THR A 152 7.60 7.09 7.98
CA THR A 152 7.74 6.33 6.73
C THR A 152 6.39 5.75 6.32
N PRO A 153 6.12 5.60 5.00
CA PRO A 153 4.93 4.91 4.52
C PRO A 153 4.76 3.54 5.16
N GLN A 154 3.54 3.19 5.52
CA GLN A 154 3.19 1.97 6.23
C GLN A 154 2.20 1.12 5.45
N LEU A 155 2.43 -0.19 5.41
CA LEU A 155 1.44 -1.18 5.00
C LEU A 155 1.23 -2.14 6.18
N ALA A 156 0.33 -1.79 7.08
CA ALA A 156 0.02 -2.62 8.23
C ALA A 156 -1.02 -3.68 7.84
N ALA A 157 -0.78 -4.91 8.25
CA ALA A 157 -1.66 -6.03 7.93
C ALA A 157 -2.21 -6.68 9.20
N ARG A 158 -3.49 -7.08 9.15
CA ARG A 158 -4.13 -7.81 10.23
C ARG A 158 -5.03 -8.91 9.69
N THR A 159 -4.87 -10.11 10.24
CA THR A 159 -5.75 -11.23 9.95
C THR A 159 -6.75 -11.40 11.09
N PHE A 160 -8.01 -11.64 10.75
CA PHE A 160 -9.06 -11.93 11.70
C PHE A 160 -10.07 -12.90 11.08
N SER A 161 -10.88 -13.55 11.93
CA SER A 161 -11.96 -14.44 11.49
C SER A 161 -13.31 -13.90 11.92
N THR A 162 -14.33 -14.21 11.13
CA THR A 162 -15.74 -13.95 11.51
C THR A 162 -16.26 -15.00 12.48
N ALA A 163 -17.32 -14.67 13.20
CA ALA A 163 -18.03 -15.63 14.03
C ALA A 163 -18.51 -16.84 13.20
N GLY A 164 -18.41 -18.00 13.80
CA GLY A 164 -18.87 -19.26 13.20
C GLY A 164 -17.87 -19.91 12.23
N TRP A 165 -16.70 -19.31 12.02
CA TRP A 165 -15.64 -19.96 11.24
C TRP A 165 -14.76 -20.83 12.16
N SER A 166 -14.52 -22.09 11.77
CA SER A 166 -13.77 -23.06 12.58
C SER A 166 -12.83 -23.96 11.76
N ALA A 167 -12.67 -23.69 10.45
CA ALA A 167 -11.79 -24.50 9.61
C ALA A 167 -10.29 -24.24 9.93
N PRO A 168 -9.39 -25.23 9.78
CA PRO A 168 -7.96 -25.02 9.92
C PRO A 168 -7.41 -24.02 8.89
N LEU A 169 -6.56 -23.09 9.31
CA LEU A 169 -5.93 -22.09 8.41
C LEU A 169 -5.16 -22.75 7.27
N ALA A 170 -4.37 -23.78 7.56
CA ALA A 170 -3.55 -24.48 6.56
C ALA A 170 -4.38 -25.15 5.44
N GLY A 171 -5.58 -25.62 5.77
CA GLY A 171 -6.50 -26.23 4.79
C GLY A 171 -7.34 -25.22 4.01
N SER A 172 -7.18 -23.93 4.31
CA SER A 172 -8.01 -22.86 3.72
C SER A 172 -7.25 -22.01 2.71
N ILE A 173 -5.98 -22.34 2.39
CA ILE A 173 -5.21 -21.64 1.36
C ILE A 173 -5.87 -21.86 0.01
N ALA A 174 -6.24 -20.79 -0.67
CA ALA A 174 -6.83 -20.85 -1.99
C ALA A 174 -5.81 -21.36 -3.04
N HIS A 175 -6.26 -22.16 -3.98
CA HIS A 175 -5.48 -22.59 -5.12
C HIS A 175 -6.22 -22.25 -6.43
N PRO A 176 -6.45 -20.95 -6.69
CA PRO A 176 -7.20 -20.55 -7.86
C PRO A 176 -6.40 -20.91 -9.14
N PRO A 177 -7.06 -21.44 -10.18
CA PRO A 177 -6.43 -21.63 -11.47
C PRO A 177 -6.03 -20.26 -12.06
N GLN A 178 -5.03 -20.26 -12.93
CA GLN A 178 -4.70 -19.06 -13.68
C GLN A 178 -5.88 -18.65 -14.56
N ASP A 179 -6.23 -17.37 -14.50
CA ASP A 179 -7.30 -16.78 -15.31
C ASP A 179 -6.86 -15.38 -15.76
N LEU A 180 -6.45 -15.30 -17.02
CA LEU A 180 -6.09 -14.06 -17.70
C LEU A 180 -7.10 -13.72 -18.81
N THR A 181 -8.25 -14.42 -18.83
CA THR A 181 -9.31 -14.13 -19.79
C THR A 181 -9.87 -12.72 -19.59
N PRO A 182 -10.35 -12.06 -20.66
CA PRO A 182 -10.95 -10.73 -20.53
C PRO A 182 -12.07 -10.71 -19.48
N GLN A 183 -12.01 -9.76 -18.58
CA GLN A 183 -12.96 -9.61 -17.47
C GLN A 183 -13.96 -8.48 -17.77
N ARG A 184 -15.19 -8.70 -17.35
CA ARG A 184 -16.27 -7.71 -17.50
C ARG A 184 -16.51 -7.00 -16.17
N GLY A 185 -16.38 -5.67 -16.19
CA GLY A 185 -16.87 -4.77 -15.14
C GLY A 185 -18.32 -4.36 -15.35
N THR A 186 -18.79 -3.37 -14.63
CA THR A 186 -20.15 -2.84 -14.73
C THR A 186 -20.41 -2.20 -16.10
N ASN A 187 -19.48 -1.34 -16.56
CA ASN A 187 -19.59 -0.63 -17.82
C ASN A 187 -18.30 -0.63 -18.66
N VAL A 188 -17.39 -1.59 -18.38
CA VAL A 188 -16.14 -1.79 -19.13
C VAL A 188 -15.87 -3.28 -19.33
N ASN A 189 -15.07 -3.61 -20.35
CA ASN A 189 -14.37 -4.88 -20.48
C ASN A 189 -12.87 -4.61 -20.34
N VAL A 190 -12.15 -5.46 -19.66
CA VAL A 190 -10.71 -5.30 -19.42
C VAL A 190 -10.01 -6.58 -19.82
N SER A 191 -9.00 -6.47 -20.68
CA SER A 191 -8.06 -7.57 -20.96
C SER A 191 -6.70 -7.27 -20.34
N LEU A 192 -5.96 -8.33 -20.03
CA LEU A 192 -4.62 -8.26 -19.40
C LEU A 192 -3.61 -9.02 -20.27
N THR A 193 -2.51 -8.35 -20.57
CA THR A 193 -1.33 -8.94 -21.19
C THR A 193 -0.15 -8.79 -20.23
N LEU A 194 0.70 -9.81 -20.15
CA LEU A 194 1.88 -9.85 -19.31
C LEU A 194 3.16 -9.80 -20.16
N ASP A 195 4.16 -9.08 -19.67
CA ASP A 195 5.52 -9.11 -20.23
C ASP A 195 6.55 -9.19 -19.07
N PRO A 196 7.27 -10.30 -18.92
CA PRO A 196 7.18 -11.53 -19.73
C PRO A 196 5.82 -12.24 -19.55
N GLU A 197 5.42 -13.01 -20.57
CA GLU A 197 4.16 -13.78 -20.56
C GLU A 197 4.05 -14.71 -19.32
N ILE A 198 5.21 -15.24 -18.91
CA ILE A 198 5.33 -16.04 -17.69
C ILE A 198 6.08 -15.23 -16.65
N PRO A 199 5.37 -14.70 -15.61
CA PRO A 199 5.99 -13.95 -14.52
C PRO A 199 6.98 -14.83 -13.75
N ILE A 200 8.15 -14.25 -13.44
CA ILE A 200 9.18 -14.90 -12.61
C ILE A 200 9.30 -14.15 -11.30
N ALA A 201 9.24 -14.89 -10.20
CA ALA A 201 9.39 -14.33 -8.86
C ALA A 201 10.70 -13.53 -8.72
N GLY A 202 10.61 -12.34 -8.15
CA GLY A 202 11.74 -11.42 -7.99
C GLY A 202 12.19 -10.71 -9.28
N LYS A 203 11.49 -10.91 -10.41
CA LYS A 203 11.75 -10.17 -11.66
C LYS A 203 10.59 -9.23 -11.97
N LYS A 204 10.89 -8.14 -12.67
CA LYS A 204 9.88 -7.21 -13.15
C LYS A 204 8.94 -7.90 -14.12
N THR A 205 7.64 -7.74 -13.89
CA THR A 205 6.57 -8.11 -14.81
C THR A 205 5.79 -6.85 -15.15
N MET A 206 5.64 -6.54 -16.42
CA MET A 206 4.73 -5.50 -16.87
C MET A 206 3.34 -6.11 -17.06
N LEU A 207 2.35 -5.51 -16.42
CA LEU A 207 0.95 -5.82 -16.58
C LEU A 207 0.34 -4.71 -17.44
N VAL A 208 -0.12 -5.07 -18.63
CA VAL A 208 -0.73 -4.12 -19.57
C VAL A 208 -2.21 -4.43 -19.67
N PHE A 209 -3.01 -3.55 -19.07
CA PHE A 209 -4.47 -3.63 -19.13
C PHE A 209 -4.97 -2.82 -20.32
N GLN A 210 -5.89 -3.41 -21.09
CA GLN A 210 -6.61 -2.75 -22.16
C GLN A 210 -8.07 -2.65 -21.76
N VAL A 211 -8.60 -1.42 -21.72
CA VAL A 211 -9.98 -1.11 -21.30
C VAL A 211 -10.82 -0.75 -22.52
N ALA A 212 -12.01 -1.31 -22.60
CA ALA A 212 -12.99 -1.00 -23.65
C ALA A 212 -14.43 -0.95 -23.11
N PRO A 213 -15.23 0.08 -23.45
CA PRO A 213 -14.83 1.28 -24.16
C PRO A 213 -13.94 2.18 -23.31
N ALA A 214 -13.10 3.01 -23.95
CA ALA A 214 -12.17 3.90 -23.26
C ALA A 214 -12.69 5.34 -23.10
N ASP A 215 -13.67 5.73 -23.89
CA ASP A 215 -14.36 7.00 -23.71
C ASP A 215 -15.03 7.08 -22.34
N GLY A 216 -14.97 8.23 -21.69
CA GLY A 216 -15.52 8.43 -20.35
C GLY A 216 -14.66 7.87 -19.20
N LEU A 217 -13.43 7.40 -19.47
CA LEU A 217 -12.48 7.07 -18.39
C LEU A 217 -12.15 8.30 -17.58
N GLN A 218 -12.07 8.14 -16.25
CA GLN A 218 -11.84 9.20 -15.28
C GLN A 218 -10.83 8.74 -14.22
N GLN A 219 -10.12 9.70 -13.65
CA GLN A 219 -9.34 9.39 -12.46
C GLN A 219 -10.27 9.04 -11.28
N PHE A 220 -9.92 8.01 -10.57
CA PHE A 220 -10.56 7.57 -9.34
C PHE A 220 -9.55 7.70 -8.21
N ILE A 221 -9.83 8.55 -7.23
CA ILE A 221 -8.94 8.83 -6.11
C ILE A 221 -7.52 9.18 -6.61
N GLY A 222 -7.44 10.20 -7.51
CA GLY A 222 -6.18 10.74 -7.98
C GLY A 222 -5.33 9.82 -8.87
N ALA A 223 -5.84 8.68 -9.32
CA ALA A 223 -5.17 7.77 -10.25
C ALA A 223 -6.12 7.25 -11.33
N TRP A 224 -5.58 6.86 -12.49
CA TRP A 224 -6.38 6.26 -13.57
C TRP A 224 -6.87 4.84 -13.25
N ALA A 225 -6.16 4.17 -12.33
CA ALA A 225 -6.59 2.91 -11.76
C ALA A 225 -5.84 2.61 -10.46
N HIS A 226 -6.41 1.73 -9.62
CA HIS A 226 -5.79 1.15 -8.43
C HIS A 226 -5.70 -0.36 -8.62
N LEU A 227 -4.58 -0.93 -8.27
CA LEU A 227 -4.34 -2.36 -8.34
C LEU A 227 -3.93 -2.90 -6.97
N LEU A 228 -4.59 -3.96 -6.54
CA LEU A 228 -4.12 -4.79 -5.44
C LEU A 228 -3.82 -6.20 -5.96
N ALA A 229 -2.61 -6.68 -5.74
CA ALA A 229 -2.25 -8.09 -5.94
C ALA A 229 -1.99 -8.75 -4.59
N VAL A 230 -2.58 -9.92 -4.36
CA VAL A 230 -2.45 -10.67 -3.10
C VAL A 230 -2.12 -12.13 -3.41
N SER A 231 -1.10 -12.68 -2.73
CA SER A 231 -0.77 -14.10 -2.83
C SER A 231 -1.88 -14.99 -2.25
N ASN A 232 -1.96 -16.21 -2.72
CA ASN A 232 -3.00 -17.15 -2.36
C ASN A 232 -3.05 -17.51 -0.85
N ASP A 233 -1.96 -17.26 -0.13
CA ASP A 233 -1.85 -17.43 1.33
C ASP A 233 -2.02 -16.09 2.11
N LEU A 234 -2.37 -15.01 1.42
CA LEU A 234 -2.56 -13.66 1.95
C LEU A 234 -1.28 -13.04 2.58
N ILE A 235 -0.09 -13.56 2.30
CA ILE A 235 1.17 -13.04 2.87
C ILE A 235 1.68 -11.87 2.05
N ASP A 236 1.86 -12.07 0.72
CA ASP A 236 2.35 -11.01 -0.15
C ASP A 236 1.20 -10.12 -0.59
N THR A 237 1.42 -8.83 -0.51
CA THR A 237 0.46 -7.82 -0.94
C THR A 237 1.19 -6.70 -1.67
N ILE A 238 0.67 -6.34 -2.83
CA ILE A 238 1.23 -5.29 -3.68
C ILE A 238 0.09 -4.34 -4.04
N HIS A 239 0.09 -3.14 -3.47
CA HIS A 239 -0.78 -2.05 -3.90
C HIS A 239 -0.01 -1.19 -4.88
N SER A 240 -0.59 -0.88 -6.03
CA SER A 240 0.09 -0.13 -7.10
C SER A 240 -0.87 0.72 -7.91
N HIS A 241 -0.29 1.69 -8.62
CA HIS A 241 -0.97 2.55 -9.58
C HIS A 241 -0.30 2.43 -10.94
N PRO A 242 -0.95 2.85 -12.04
CA PRO A 242 -0.33 2.75 -13.36
C PRO A 242 1.00 3.51 -13.43
N PHE A 243 2.03 2.86 -13.93
CA PHE A 243 3.29 3.50 -14.31
C PHE A 243 3.12 4.39 -15.54
N LEU A 244 2.33 3.91 -16.52
CA LEU A 244 1.90 4.67 -17.68
C LEU A 244 0.38 4.59 -17.80
N ALA A 245 -0.28 5.73 -17.79
CA ALA A 245 -1.67 5.92 -18.13
C ALA A 245 -1.91 7.41 -18.39
N ASP A 246 -2.66 7.72 -19.43
CA ASP A 246 -2.99 9.08 -19.87
C ASP A 246 -4.50 9.30 -20.05
N GLY A 247 -5.31 8.37 -19.52
CA GLY A 247 -6.77 8.34 -19.73
C GLY A 247 -7.19 7.61 -21.00
N GLY A 248 -6.24 7.10 -21.76
CA GLY A 248 -6.47 6.24 -22.90
C GLY A 248 -6.80 4.79 -22.50
N PRO A 249 -7.03 3.92 -23.49
CA PRO A 249 -7.48 2.56 -23.23
C PRO A 249 -6.44 1.68 -22.54
N GLN A 250 -5.17 2.09 -22.55
CA GLN A 250 -4.07 1.27 -22.07
C GLN A 250 -3.51 1.80 -20.75
N MET A 251 -3.34 0.90 -19.80
CA MET A 251 -2.74 1.20 -18.49
C MET A 251 -1.67 0.16 -18.19
N GLN A 252 -0.44 0.61 -17.93
CA GLN A 252 0.69 -0.27 -17.62
C GLN A 252 1.05 -0.18 -16.14
N PHE A 253 1.21 -1.34 -15.51
CA PHE A 253 1.79 -1.50 -14.18
C PHE A 253 3.09 -2.27 -14.24
N ASN A 254 4.03 -1.94 -13.37
CA ASN A 254 5.30 -2.64 -13.23
C ASN A 254 5.33 -3.30 -11.85
N LEU A 255 5.16 -4.62 -11.79
CA LEU A 255 5.13 -5.36 -10.53
C LEU A 255 6.33 -6.29 -10.39
N PHE A 256 6.63 -6.61 -9.12
CA PHE A 256 7.60 -7.63 -8.74
C PHE A 256 6.89 -8.58 -7.78
N PHE A 257 6.63 -9.79 -8.21
CA PHE A 257 6.02 -10.81 -7.37
C PHE A 257 7.10 -11.42 -6.47
N PRO A 258 6.99 -11.34 -5.13
CA PRO A 258 8.07 -11.79 -4.24
C PRO A 258 8.32 -13.29 -4.32
N ARG A 259 7.26 -14.10 -4.45
CA ARG A 259 7.34 -15.56 -4.42
C ARG A 259 6.68 -16.20 -5.63
N ALA A 260 7.08 -17.45 -5.91
CA ALA A 260 6.52 -18.29 -6.98
C ALA A 260 5.25 -18.98 -6.51
N VAL A 261 4.15 -18.22 -6.42
CA VAL A 261 2.82 -18.67 -5.98
C VAL A 261 1.73 -18.00 -6.82
N PRO A 262 0.48 -18.49 -6.75
CA PRO A 262 -0.66 -17.79 -7.35
C PRO A 262 -0.91 -16.42 -6.69
N TYR A 263 -1.25 -15.42 -7.50
CA TYR A 263 -1.70 -14.11 -7.07
C TYR A 263 -3.06 -13.79 -7.66
N ARG A 264 -3.97 -13.32 -6.81
CA ARG A 264 -5.20 -12.67 -7.25
C ARG A 264 -4.95 -11.19 -7.39
N ILE A 265 -5.36 -10.63 -8.53
CA ILE A 265 -5.21 -9.22 -8.85
C ILE A 265 -6.60 -8.62 -8.97
N TRP A 266 -6.84 -7.52 -8.28
CA TRP A 266 -8.00 -6.68 -8.48
C TRP A 266 -7.55 -5.36 -9.08
N LEU A 267 -8.21 -4.97 -10.16
CA LEU A 267 -8.05 -3.66 -10.79
C LEU A 267 -9.33 -2.87 -10.59
N GLN A 268 -9.20 -1.66 -10.05
CA GLN A 268 -10.28 -0.69 -9.94
C GLN A 268 -10.00 0.50 -10.84
N LEU A 269 -11.00 0.90 -11.62
CA LEU A 269 -10.96 2.07 -12.49
C LEU A 269 -12.34 2.70 -12.57
N GLN A 270 -12.42 3.98 -12.94
CA GLN A 270 -13.68 4.69 -13.06
C GLN A 270 -13.97 5.06 -14.51
N ARG A 271 -15.21 4.81 -14.93
CA ARG A 271 -15.75 5.26 -16.20
C ARG A 271 -17.17 5.80 -16.02
N ASP A 272 -17.44 7.01 -16.54
CA ASP A 272 -18.74 7.69 -16.45
C ASP A 272 -19.31 7.71 -15.01
N GLY A 273 -18.45 8.02 -14.01
CA GLY A 273 -18.83 8.04 -12.61
C GLY A 273 -19.02 6.67 -11.95
N VAL A 274 -18.86 5.56 -12.69
CA VAL A 274 -19.01 4.19 -12.18
C VAL A 274 -17.65 3.59 -11.89
N VAL A 275 -17.42 3.21 -10.64
CA VAL A 275 -16.23 2.45 -10.26
C VAL A 275 -16.39 0.99 -10.64
N ASN A 276 -15.49 0.51 -11.47
CA ASN A 276 -15.42 -0.87 -11.91
C ASN A 276 -14.34 -1.61 -11.15
N THR A 277 -14.61 -2.82 -10.69
CA THR A 277 -13.64 -3.74 -10.12
C THR A 277 -13.65 -5.02 -10.95
N VAL A 278 -12.50 -5.36 -11.51
CA VAL A 278 -12.29 -6.62 -12.24
C VAL A 278 -11.13 -7.38 -11.61
N SER A 279 -11.09 -8.70 -11.81
CA SER A 279 -10.06 -9.50 -11.18
C SER A 279 -9.47 -10.55 -12.10
N PHE A 280 -8.18 -10.77 -11.98
CA PHE A 280 -7.40 -11.76 -12.71
C PHE A 280 -6.65 -12.66 -11.73
N THR A 281 -6.27 -13.84 -12.17
CA THR A 281 -5.39 -14.71 -11.41
C THR A 281 -4.17 -15.04 -12.27
N LEU A 282 -2.98 -14.75 -11.77
CA LEU A 282 -1.73 -15.16 -12.40
C LEU A 282 -0.90 -16.03 -11.46
N HIS A 283 -0.05 -16.86 -12.05
CA HIS A 283 0.92 -17.64 -11.31
C HIS A 283 2.33 -17.11 -11.60
N ALA A 284 3.04 -16.69 -10.56
CA ALA A 284 4.45 -16.41 -10.68
C ALA A 284 5.24 -17.69 -10.51
N ASN A 285 6.24 -17.90 -11.35
CA ASN A 285 7.08 -19.09 -11.36
C ASN A 285 8.44 -18.83 -10.70
N ALA A 286 9.10 -19.88 -10.23
CA ALA A 286 10.50 -19.81 -9.85
C ALA A 286 11.39 -19.63 -11.09
N LEU A 287 12.63 -19.15 -10.88
CA LEU A 287 13.68 -19.09 -11.91
C LEU A 287 14.06 -20.49 -12.35
#